data_c2e65878732ea5423a010307b909b2d5
#
_entry.id   c2e65878732ea5423a010307b909b2d5
#
_cell.length_a   1.000
_cell.length_b   1.000
_cell.length_c   1.000
_cell.angle_alpha   90.00
_cell.angle_beta   90.00
_cell.angle_gamma   90.00
#
_symmetry.space_group_name_H-M   'P 1'
#
loop_
_entity.id
_entity.type
_entity.pdbx_description
1 polymer ?
#
loop_
_entity_poly.entity_id
_entity_poly.type
_entity_poly.pdbx_seq_one_letter_code
_entity_poly.pdbx_strand_id
1 'polypeptide(L)'
;MGSLKLQSFEDFAAASKAAADAKIQEEQKAARTESAYQFETLLADFGVTSVKDLSEEDRNKFFAKLGASEVSESLAIIEEGTRSQIGIISKSGKIESVYMHYDGYPDHMLPTIKKGYMNPGTVKMLLKKGGGSFLEADPSKINFYGDKTTMKGDVKNIDKYIKDAEYNGGAEFVYLYDMGSKKWMMADTY
;
A
#
# COMPACT_ATOMS: atom_id res chain seq x y z
N MET A 1 -12.12 3.13 21.18
CA MET A 1 -11.42 3.82 20.09
C MET A 1 -9.94 3.78 20.40
N GLY A 2 -9.15 3.04 19.63
CA GLY A 2 -7.70 3.00 19.78
C GLY A 2 -7.08 4.35 19.40
N SER A 3 -6.14 4.85 20.18
CA SER A 3 -5.39 6.07 19.86
C SER A 3 -4.45 5.74 18.69
N LEU A 4 -4.57 6.47 17.59
CA LEU A 4 -3.64 6.41 16.47
C LEU A 4 -2.29 6.93 16.94
N LYS A 5 -1.23 6.13 16.84
CA LYS A 5 0.10 6.51 17.31
C LYS A 5 1.11 6.42 16.19
N LEU A 6 1.95 7.44 16.06
CA LEU A 6 3.18 7.33 15.29
C LEU A 6 4.09 6.27 15.93
N GLN A 7 4.57 5.35 15.12
CA GLN A 7 5.51 4.31 15.55
C GLN A 7 6.80 4.37 14.73
N SER A 8 7.87 3.81 15.26
CA SER A 8 9.12 3.73 14.52
C SER A 8 9.00 2.73 13.35
N PHE A 9 9.82 2.89 12.32
CA PHE A 9 9.86 1.94 11.21
C PHE A 9 10.22 0.52 11.66
N GLU A 10 11.05 0.38 12.69
CA GLU A 10 11.46 -0.91 13.22
C GLU A 10 10.29 -1.62 13.90
N ASP A 11 9.53 -0.89 14.73
CA ASP A 11 8.35 -1.43 15.40
C ASP A 11 7.24 -1.75 14.40
N PHE A 12 7.01 -0.86 13.41
CA PHE A 12 6.03 -1.11 12.36
C PHE A 12 6.45 -2.30 11.48
N ALA A 13 7.71 -2.36 11.05
CA ALA A 13 8.18 -3.45 10.21
C ALA A 13 8.05 -4.82 10.90
N ALA A 14 8.27 -4.88 12.22
CA ALA A 14 8.08 -6.10 12.99
C ALA A 14 6.59 -6.48 13.09
N ALA A 15 5.73 -5.52 13.40
CA ALA A 15 4.28 -5.73 13.52
C ALA A 15 3.64 -6.02 12.14
N SER A 16 4.03 -5.27 11.11
CA SER A 16 3.52 -5.40 9.74
C SER A 16 3.93 -6.74 9.12
N LYS A 17 5.17 -7.19 9.35
CA LYS A 17 5.61 -8.50 8.86
C LYS A 17 4.77 -9.63 9.46
N ALA A 18 4.53 -9.60 10.76
CA ALA A 18 3.71 -10.61 11.43
C ALA A 18 2.26 -10.57 10.95
N ALA A 19 1.70 -9.38 10.74
CA ALA A 19 0.34 -9.20 10.21
C ALA A 19 0.25 -9.58 8.73
N ALA A 20 1.25 -9.22 7.92
CA ALA A 20 1.32 -9.57 6.51
C ALA A 20 1.47 -11.07 6.31
N ASP A 21 2.35 -11.74 7.09
CA ASP A 21 2.51 -13.19 7.04
C ASP A 21 1.21 -13.91 7.43
N ALA A 22 0.50 -13.42 8.45
CA ALA A 22 -0.80 -13.96 8.85
C ALA A 22 -1.88 -13.73 7.78
N LYS A 23 -1.94 -12.52 7.21
CA LYS A 23 -2.88 -12.16 6.15
C LYS A 23 -2.62 -12.95 4.87
N ILE A 24 -1.35 -13.08 4.46
CA ILE A 24 -0.96 -13.90 3.30
C ILE A 24 -1.35 -15.37 3.50
N GLN A 25 -1.17 -15.91 4.71
CA GLN A 25 -1.59 -17.29 5.00
C GLN A 25 -3.11 -17.44 4.95
N GLU A 26 -3.86 -16.46 5.44
CA GLU A 26 -5.32 -16.46 5.42
C GLU A 26 -5.85 -16.28 3.99
N GLU A 27 -5.29 -15.35 3.22
CA GLU A 27 -5.62 -15.13 1.81
C GLU A 27 -5.24 -16.33 0.94
N GLN A 28 -4.07 -16.94 1.15
CA GLN A 28 -3.69 -18.16 0.44
C GLN A 28 -4.60 -19.33 0.78
N LYS A 29 -5.06 -19.43 2.04
CA LYS A 29 -6.02 -20.45 2.46
C LYS A 29 -7.39 -20.17 1.84
N ALA A 30 -7.86 -18.94 1.85
CA ALA A 30 -9.12 -18.54 1.22
C ALA A 30 -9.07 -18.74 -0.31
N ALA A 31 -8.01 -18.30 -0.98
CA ALA A 31 -7.81 -18.49 -2.40
C ALA A 31 -7.74 -19.96 -2.81
N ARG A 32 -7.08 -20.80 -1.99
CA ARG A 32 -7.07 -22.27 -2.23
C ARG A 32 -8.46 -22.88 -2.08
N THR A 33 -9.25 -22.41 -1.11
CA THR A 33 -10.61 -22.90 -0.90
C THR A 33 -11.53 -22.46 -2.01
N GLU A 34 -11.44 -21.20 -2.43
CA GLU A 34 -12.19 -20.62 -3.55
C GLU A 34 -11.83 -21.28 -4.87
N SER A 35 -10.55 -21.43 -5.16
CA SER A 35 -10.04 -22.10 -6.37
C SER A 35 -10.46 -23.57 -6.41
N ALA A 36 -10.46 -24.27 -5.27
CA ALA A 36 -10.94 -25.64 -5.18
C ALA A 36 -12.44 -25.71 -5.43
N TYR A 37 -13.23 -24.79 -4.86
CA TYR A 37 -14.67 -24.71 -5.06
C TYR A 37 -15.03 -24.41 -6.53
N GLN A 38 -14.35 -23.45 -7.15
CA GLN A 38 -14.54 -23.12 -8.56
C GLN A 38 -14.17 -24.29 -9.47
N PHE A 39 -13.08 -24.98 -9.17
CA PHE A 39 -12.64 -26.16 -9.89
C PHE A 39 -13.67 -27.30 -9.82
N GLU A 40 -14.21 -27.60 -8.63
CA GLU A 40 -15.25 -28.61 -8.42
C GLU A 40 -16.57 -28.23 -9.11
N THR A 41 -16.96 -26.95 -8.99
CA THR A 41 -18.17 -26.43 -9.65
C THR A 41 -18.05 -26.52 -11.16
N LEU A 42 -16.88 -26.18 -11.70
CA LEU A 42 -16.64 -26.27 -13.14
C LEU A 42 -16.63 -27.71 -13.63
N LEU A 43 -16.11 -28.67 -12.87
CA LEU A 43 -16.22 -30.10 -13.21
C LEU A 43 -17.68 -30.59 -13.23
N ALA A 44 -18.48 -30.11 -12.28
CA ALA A 44 -19.90 -30.43 -12.21
C ALA A 44 -20.69 -29.89 -13.44
N ASP A 45 -20.32 -28.71 -13.95
CA ASP A 45 -20.89 -28.13 -15.18
C ASP A 45 -20.66 -29.02 -16.41
N PHE A 46 -19.56 -29.78 -16.43
CA PHE A 46 -19.28 -30.77 -17.47
C PHE A 46 -19.82 -32.17 -17.14
N GLY A 47 -20.52 -32.34 -16.00
CA GLY A 47 -21.13 -33.59 -15.57
C GLY A 47 -20.13 -34.67 -15.14
N VAL A 48 -18.91 -34.26 -14.77
CA VAL A 48 -17.83 -35.18 -14.35
C VAL A 48 -17.32 -34.85 -12.96
N THR A 49 -16.67 -35.81 -12.31
CA THR A 49 -16.04 -35.57 -10.99
C THR A 49 -14.53 -35.51 -11.06
N SER A 50 -13.94 -35.74 -12.22
CA SER A 50 -12.49 -35.66 -12.43
C SER A 50 -12.16 -35.19 -13.86
N VAL A 51 -11.09 -34.42 -13.98
CA VAL A 51 -10.54 -33.97 -15.29
C VAL A 51 -10.20 -35.17 -16.20
N LYS A 52 -9.92 -36.32 -15.63
CA LYS A 52 -9.62 -37.55 -16.40
C LYS A 52 -10.82 -38.08 -17.16
N ASP A 53 -12.02 -37.73 -16.70
CA ASP A 53 -13.28 -38.20 -17.29
C ASP A 53 -13.78 -37.26 -18.41
N LEU A 54 -13.11 -36.11 -18.60
CA LEU A 54 -13.41 -35.19 -19.68
C LEU A 54 -12.88 -35.69 -21.02
N SER A 55 -13.69 -35.50 -22.08
CA SER A 55 -13.21 -35.65 -23.45
C SER A 55 -12.07 -34.66 -23.76
N GLU A 56 -11.28 -34.90 -24.79
CA GLU A 56 -10.19 -33.98 -25.18
C GLU A 56 -10.72 -32.58 -25.52
N GLU A 57 -11.87 -32.49 -26.16
CA GLU A 57 -12.53 -31.23 -26.50
C GLU A 57 -13.05 -30.50 -25.25
N ASP A 58 -13.68 -31.21 -24.32
CA ASP A 58 -14.21 -30.62 -23.09
C ASP A 58 -13.10 -30.23 -22.12
N ARG A 59 -11.97 -30.94 -22.15
CA ARG A 59 -10.77 -30.58 -21.36
C ARG A 59 -10.22 -29.24 -21.81
N ASN A 60 -10.14 -28.98 -23.11
CA ASN A 60 -9.70 -27.68 -23.63
C ASN A 60 -10.67 -26.55 -23.23
N LYS A 61 -11.99 -26.79 -23.28
CA LYS A 61 -13.00 -25.83 -22.82
C LYS A 61 -12.93 -25.58 -21.32
N PHE A 62 -12.69 -26.64 -20.53
CA PHE A 62 -12.52 -26.58 -19.08
C PHE A 62 -11.34 -25.68 -18.68
N PHE A 63 -10.15 -25.91 -19.25
CA PHE A 63 -8.98 -25.10 -18.95
C PHE A 63 -9.09 -23.67 -19.51
N ALA A 64 -9.77 -23.46 -20.63
CA ALA A 64 -10.04 -22.12 -21.14
C ALA A 64 -10.95 -21.31 -20.19
N LYS A 65 -11.98 -21.95 -19.61
CA LYS A 65 -12.85 -21.31 -18.61
C LYS A 65 -12.12 -21.05 -17.27
N LEU A 66 -11.30 -21.98 -16.83
CA LEU A 66 -10.50 -21.85 -15.61
C LEU A 66 -9.51 -20.68 -15.74
N GLY A 67 -8.77 -20.57 -16.84
CA GLY A 67 -7.84 -19.49 -17.10
C GLY A 67 -8.51 -18.12 -17.34
N ALA A 68 -9.73 -18.09 -17.84
CA ALA A 68 -10.48 -16.83 -18.01
C ALA A 68 -10.99 -16.26 -16.68
N SER A 69 -11.23 -17.10 -15.68
CA SER A 69 -11.62 -16.65 -14.33
C SER A 69 -10.48 -15.96 -13.58
N GLU A 70 -9.25 -16.49 -13.66
CA GLU A 70 -8.08 -15.90 -12.99
C GLU A 70 -7.67 -14.52 -13.56
N VAL A 71 -7.90 -14.28 -14.84
CA VAL A 71 -7.51 -13.01 -15.51
C VAL A 71 -8.47 -11.87 -15.15
N SER A 72 -9.75 -12.15 -14.89
CA SER A 72 -10.73 -11.08 -14.64
C SER A 72 -10.63 -10.49 -13.22
N GLU A 73 -10.23 -11.29 -12.21
CA GLU A 73 -10.05 -10.79 -10.85
C GLU A 73 -8.74 -10.02 -10.67
N SER A 74 -7.68 -10.41 -11.38
CA SER A 74 -6.39 -9.71 -11.34
C SER A 74 -6.46 -8.29 -11.91
N LEU A 75 -7.40 -8.00 -12.80
CA LEU A 75 -7.57 -6.67 -13.40
C LEU A 75 -8.40 -5.71 -12.53
N ALA A 76 -9.27 -6.21 -11.66
CA ALA A 76 -10.11 -5.37 -10.78
C ALA A 76 -9.33 -4.78 -9.58
N ILE A 77 -8.20 -5.38 -9.20
CA ILE A 77 -7.36 -4.95 -8.05
C ILE A 77 -6.41 -3.79 -8.41
N ILE A 78 -6.26 -3.45 -9.71
CA ILE A 78 -5.25 -2.49 -10.18
C ILE A 78 -5.73 -1.02 -10.12
N GLU A 79 -7.00 -0.72 -9.87
CA GLU A 79 -7.54 0.65 -10.01
C GLU A 79 -7.60 1.50 -8.72
N GLU A 80 -7.33 1.00 -7.54
CA GLU A 80 -7.24 1.83 -6.33
C GLU A 80 -5.78 2.00 -5.88
N GLY A 81 -5.13 3.04 -6.39
CA GLY A 81 -3.79 3.41 -5.95
C GLY A 81 -3.78 3.79 -4.47
N THR A 82 -3.01 3.04 -3.66
CA THR A 82 -2.79 3.38 -2.24
C THR A 82 -2.13 4.74 -2.11
N ARG A 83 -2.79 5.68 -1.45
CA ARG A 83 -2.37 7.07 -1.31
C ARG A 83 -1.59 7.29 -0.03
N SER A 84 -0.64 8.21 -0.04
CA SER A 84 0.13 8.51 1.16
C SER A 84 0.50 9.98 1.31
N GLN A 85 0.81 10.39 2.56
CA GLN A 85 1.47 11.63 2.88
C GLN A 85 2.93 11.34 3.26
N ILE A 86 3.88 12.08 2.66
CA ILE A 86 5.30 11.96 3.02
C ILE A 86 5.85 13.33 3.40
N GLY A 87 6.59 13.40 4.52
CA GLY A 87 7.04 14.71 5.01
C GLY A 87 8.04 14.65 6.15
N ILE A 88 8.09 15.74 6.90
CA ILE A 88 9.00 15.92 8.04
C ILE A 88 8.24 16.33 9.31
N ILE A 89 8.80 15.96 10.45
CA ILE A 89 8.57 16.59 11.74
C ILE A 89 9.79 17.47 12.04
N SER A 90 9.58 18.76 12.19
CA SER A 90 10.66 19.69 12.57
C SER A 90 11.06 19.46 14.03
N LYS A 91 12.23 19.99 14.43
CA LYS A 91 12.67 19.96 15.84
C LYS A 91 11.69 20.67 16.80
N SER A 92 10.86 21.58 16.29
CA SER A 92 9.81 22.25 17.07
C SER A 92 8.49 21.49 17.12
N GLY A 93 8.42 20.28 16.53
CA GLY A 93 7.21 19.47 16.46
C GLY A 93 6.24 19.85 15.35
N LYS A 94 6.57 20.79 14.48
CA LYS A 94 5.72 21.13 13.32
C LYS A 94 5.88 20.07 12.24
N ILE A 95 4.76 19.69 11.65
CA ILE A 95 4.66 18.71 10.56
C ILE A 95 4.41 19.45 9.26
N GLU A 96 5.08 19.01 8.21
CA GLU A 96 4.84 19.43 6.83
C GLU A 96 5.00 18.21 5.91
N SER A 97 4.01 17.95 5.05
CA SER A 97 4.02 16.81 4.14
C SER A 97 3.45 17.17 2.78
N VAL A 98 3.71 16.30 1.81
CA VAL A 98 3.15 16.33 0.46
C VAL A 98 2.48 15.00 0.14
N TYR A 99 1.54 15.03 -0.78
CA TYR A 99 0.73 13.91 -1.20
C TYR A 99 1.43 13.07 -2.29
N MET A 100 1.33 11.73 -2.17
CA MET A 100 1.71 10.76 -3.20
C MET A 100 0.49 9.90 -3.53
N HIS A 101 0.18 9.80 -4.84
CA HIS A 101 -1.09 9.24 -5.30
C HIS A 101 -1.11 7.72 -5.37
N TYR A 102 0.02 7.10 -5.74
CA TYR A 102 0.13 5.66 -5.95
C TYR A 102 1.22 5.04 -5.09
N ASP A 103 1.12 3.73 -4.89
CA ASP A 103 2.13 2.90 -4.23
C ASP A 103 2.52 3.37 -2.83
N GLY A 104 1.56 4.00 -2.12
CA GLY A 104 1.76 4.51 -0.76
C GLY A 104 1.86 3.44 0.31
N TYR A 105 1.69 2.17 -0.02
CA TYR A 105 1.74 1.04 0.93
C TYR A 105 3.17 0.77 1.44
N PRO A 106 3.30 0.23 2.66
CA PRO A 106 4.60 0.08 3.31
C PRO A 106 5.64 -0.74 2.54
N ASP A 107 5.23 -1.81 1.84
CA ASP A 107 6.14 -2.69 1.10
C ASP A 107 6.86 -1.97 -0.05
N HIS A 108 6.24 -0.95 -0.64
CA HIS A 108 6.89 -0.06 -1.60
C HIS A 108 7.64 1.09 -0.92
N MET A 109 6.98 1.76 0.02
CA MET A 109 7.49 2.99 0.63
C MET A 109 8.74 2.77 1.49
N LEU A 110 8.78 1.71 2.32
CA LEU A 110 9.90 1.50 3.22
C LEU A 110 11.24 1.25 2.49
N PRO A 111 11.35 0.36 1.49
CA PRO A 111 12.59 0.20 0.74
C PRO A 111 12.96 1.44 -0.07
N THR A 112 11.99 2.14 -0.65
CA THR A 112 12.20 3.37 -1.41
C THR A 112 12.75 4.48 -0.53
N ILE A 113 12.18 4.69 0.66
CA ILE A 113 12.64 5.64 1.67
C ILE A 113 14.06 5.30 2.14
N LYS A 114 14.33 4.04 2.46
CA LYS A 114 15.67 3.60 2.88
C LYS A 114 16.73 3.86 1.81
N LYS A 115 16.38 3.72 0.54
CA LYS A 115 17.28 3.91 -0.59
C LYS A 115 17.54 5.38 -0.92
N GLY A 116 16.49 6.24 -0.88
CA GLY A 116 16.55 7.61 -1.43
C GLY A 116 16.40 8.73 -0.40
N TYR A 117 15.83 8.48 0.79
CA TYR A 117 15.33 9.56 1.67
C TYR A 117 15.86 9.49 3.12
N MET A 118 17.01 8.87 3.32
CA MET A 118 17.67 8.86 4.64
C MET A 118 18.31 10.22 4.98
N ASN A 119 18.43 11.11 3.99
CA ASN A 119 18.90 12.47 4.18
C ASN A 119 17.70 13.43 4.25
N PRO A 120 17.57 14.23 5.33
CA PRO A 120 16.49 15.20 5.48
C PRO A 120 16.47 16.26 4.35
N GLY A 121 17.59 16.51 3.70
CA GLY A 121 17.67 17.41 2.53
C GLY A 121 16.85 16.92 1.36
N THR A 122 16.84 15.59 1.11
CA THR A 122 16.03 14.98 0.06
C THR A 122 14.55 15.09 0.36
N VAL A 123 14.14 14.89 1.62
CA VAL A 123 12.74 15.06 2.03
C VAL A 123 12.29 16.52 1.89
N LYS A 124 13.14 17.48 2.30
CA LYS A 124 12.84 18.91 2.10
C LYS A 124 12.72 19.29 0.63
N MET A 125 13.44 18.61 -0.25
CA MET A 125 13.30 18.81 -1.69
C MET A 125 11.93 18.36 -2.19
N LEU A 126 11.40 17.21 -1.71
CA LEU A 126 10.03 16.78 -2.01
C LEU A 126 9.01 17.84 -1.61
N LEU A 127 9.11 18.37 -0.38
CA LEU A 127 8.21 19.42 0.12
C LEU A 127 8.21 20.66 -0.78
N LYS A 128 9.36 21.02 -1.36
CA LYS A 128 9.46 22.15 -2.30
C LYS A 128 8.87 21.84 -3.67
N LYS A 129 8.89 20.58 -4.09
CA LYS A 129 8.35 20.15 -5.39
C LYS A 129 6.84 19.92 -5.34
N GLY A 130 6.31 19.57 -4.17
CA GLY A 130 4.89 19.30 -3.97
C GLY A 130 4.50 17.85 -4.15
N GLY A 131 3.20 17.62 -4.33
CA GLY A 131 2.64 16.28 -4.54
C GLY A 131 3.04 15.66 -5.88
N GLY A 132 3.02 14.33 -5.92
CA GLY A 132 3.42 13.57 -7.10
C GLY A 132 2.66 12.25 -7.26
N SER A 133 2.97 11.53 -8.35
CA SER A 133 2.34 10.26 -8.68
C SER A 133 2.69 9.18 -7.66
N PHE A 134 3.93 8.77 -7.59
CA PHE A 134 4.45 7.79 -6.64
C PHE A 134 5.87 8.16 -6.22
N LEU A 135 6.30 7.65 -5.06
CA LEU A 135 7.64 7.94 -4.55
C LEU A 135 8.66 7.06 -5.25
N GLU A 136 9.63 7.69 -5.90
CA GLU A 136 10.79 7.01 -6.49
C GLU A 136 12.02 7.20 -5.62
N ALA A 137 12.90 6.19 -5.56
CA ALA A 137 14.17 6.29 -4.83
C ALA A 137 15.10 7.38 -5.40
N ASP A 138 14.96 7.68 -6.69
CA ASP A 138 15.57 8.84 -7.35
C ASP A 138 14.50 9.92 -7.53
N PRO A 139 14.56 11.03 -6.78
CA PRO A 139 13.55 12.09 -6.85
C PRO A 139 13.40 12.76 -8.23
N SER A 140 14.38 12.61 -9.11
CA SER A 140 14.32 13.16 -10.47
C SER A 140 13.31 12.40 -11.36
N LYS A 141 12.94 11.20 -10.97
CA LYS A 141 12.00 10.32 -11.69
C LYS A 141 10.56 10.49 -11.26
N ILE A 142 10.30 11.24 -10.19
CA ILE A 142 8.94 11.50 -9.72
C ILE A 142 8.22 12.42 -10.71
N ASN A 143 7.03 12.00 -11.13
CA ASN A 143 6.12 12.87 -11.87
C ASN A 143 5.36 13.76 -10.87
N PHE A 144 5.87 14.98 -10.65
CA PHE A 144 5.24 15.96 -9.77
C PHE A 144 4.06 16.64 -10.46
N TYR A 145 2.98 16.87 -9.73
CA TYR A 145 1.76 17.49 -10.28
C TYR A 145 1.87 19.02 -10.43
N GLY A 146 2.97 19.61 -9.97
CA GLY A 146 3.18 21.06 -10.02
C GLY A 146 2.41 21.83 -8.93
N ASP A 147 1.55 21.17 -8.20
CA ASP A 147 0.90 21.73 -7.01
C ASP A 147 1.86 21.67 -5.83
N LYS A 148 2.22 22.85 -5.33
CA LYS A 148 3.12 23.01 -4.17
C LYS A 148 2.37 23.02 -2.84
N THR A 149 1.13 22.53 -2.83
CA THR A 149 0.33 22.43 -1.62
C THR A 149 0.98 21.44 -0.66
N THR A 150 1.22 21.89 0.55
CA THR A 150 1.70 21.05 1.64
C THR A 150 0.65 20.96 2.74
N MET A 151 0.47 19.76 3.28
CA MET A 151 -0.32 19.56 4.48
C MET A 151 0.52 19.90 5.71
N LYS A 152 -0.08 20.63 6.66
CA LYS A 152 0.61 21.10 7.88
C LYS A 152 -0.07 20.57 9.13
N GLY A 153 0.75 20.31 10.16
CA GLY A 153 0.30 19.84 11.45
C GLY A 153 1.27 20.11 12.60
N ASP A 154 0.96 19.53 13.73
CA ASP A 154 1.76 19.60 14.95
C ASP A 154 1.74 18.24 15.66
N VAL A 155 2.89 17.77 16.14
CA VAL A 155 3.00 16.50 16.87
C VAL A 155 2.13 16.48 18.13
N LYS A 156 1.86 17.64 18.74
CA LYS A 156 0.95 17.74 19.89
C LYS A 156 -0.49 17.34 19.55
N ASN A 157 -0.85 17.40 18.28
CA ASN A 157 -2.17 17.04 17.75
C ASN A 157 -2.02 15.99 16.64
N ILE A 158 -1.15 15.01 16.83
CA ILE A 158 -0.80 14.04 15.79
C ILE A 158 -2.02 13.23 15.32
N ASP A 159 -2.90 12.84 16.24
CA ASP A 159 -4.12 12.09 15.90
C ASP A 159 -5.03 12.91 14.96
N LYS A 160 -5.13 14.24 15.21
CA LYS A 160 -5.86 15.12 14.32
C LYS A 160 -5.19 15.21 12.94
N TYR A 161 -3.87 15.33 12.91
CA TYR A 161 -3.12 15.38 11.65
C TYR A 161 -3.31 14.11 10.81
N ILE A 162 -3.25 12.92 11.43
CA ILE A 162 -3.46 11.64 10.76
C ILE A 162 -4.89 11.55 10.19
N LYS A 163 -5.90 11.94 10.98
CA LYS A 163 -7.30 12.01 10.50
C LYS A 163 -7.51 13.01 9.37
N ASP A 164 -6.87 14.17 9.46
CA ASP A 164 -6.93 15.18 8.40
C ASP A 164 -6.25 14.66 7.10
N ALA A 165 -5.19 13.83 7.22
CA ALA A 165 -4.53 13.19 6.08
C ALA A 165 -5.46 12.21 5.36
N GLU A 166 -6.23 11.43 6.11
CA GLU A 166 -7.27 10.56 5.59
C GLU A 166 -8.42 11.37 4.95
N TYR A 167 -9.05 12.23 5.75
CA TYR A 167 -10.32 12.87 5.39
C TYR A 167 -10.18 13.92 4.28
N ASN A 168 -9.12 14.74 4.33
CA ASN A 168 -8.91 15.82 3.38
C ASN A 168 -7.90 15.47 2.28
N GLY A 169 -7.01 14.51 2.54
CA GLY A 169 -5.97 14.07 1.61
C GLY A 169 -6.24 12.71 0.97
N GLY A 170 -7.21 11.94 1.49
CA GLY A 170 -7.47 10.56 1.03
C GLY A 170 -6.28 9.64 1.23
N ALA A 171 -5.33 10.00 2.10
CA ALA A 171 -4.14 9.22 2.35
C ALA A 171 -4.45 8.04 3.27
N GLU A 172 -3.97 6.87 2.92
CA GLU A 172 -4.09 5.63 3.69
C GLU A 172 -2.90 5.44 4.64
N PHE A 173 -1.76 6.06 4.30
CA PHE A 173 -0.54 6.02 5.10
C PHE A 173 0.11 7.40 5.23
N VAL A 174 0.78 7.60 6.35
CA VAL A 174 1.58 8.80 6.64
C VAL A 174 3.01 8.39 6.97
N TYR A 175 3.99 8.99 6.28
CA TYR A 175 5.42 8.77 6.48
C TYR A 175 6.10 10.09 6.83
N LEU A 176 6.67 10.19 8.03
CA LEU A 176 7.28 11.43 8.52
C LEU A 176 8.72 11.20 8.99
N TYR A 177 9.66 11.96 8.45
CA TYR A 177 11.03 12.00 8.96
C TYR A 177 11.11 12.93 10.17
N ASP A 178 11.38 12.40 11.34
CA ASP A 178 11.58 13.20 12.55
C ASP A 178 13.01 13.78 12.59
N MET A 179 13.10 15.10 12.47
CA MET A 179 14.36 15.84 12.51
C MET A 179 15.03 15.83 13.89
N GLY A 180 14.29 15.51 14.96
CA GLY A 180 14.79 15.39 16.31
C GLY A 180 15.50 14.06 16.54
N SER A 181 14.79 12.96 16.35
CA SER A 181 15.31 11.60 16.53
C SER A 181 16.11 11.09 15.32
N LYS A 182 16.02 11.76 14.16
CA LYS A 182 16.59 11.34 12.87
C LYS A 182 16.08 9.98 12.40
N LYS A 183 14.83 9.67 12.72
CA LYS A 183 14.17 8.42 12.35
C LYS A 183 12.95 8.70 11.49
N TRP A 184 12.61 7.76 10.64
CA TRP A 184 11.32 7.73 9.98
C TRP A 184 10.26 7.15 10.91
N MET A 185 9.12 7.80 10.91
CA MET A 185 7.92 7.40 11.63
C MET A 185 6.82 7.16 10.61
N MET A 186 5.90 6.25 10.91
CA MET A 186 4.73 6.05 10.06
C MET A 186 3.48 5.76 10.89
N ALA A 187 2.34 5.97 10.28
CA ALA A 187 1.03 5.55 10.74
C ALA A 187 0.19 5.11 9.54
N ASP A 188 -0.69 4.12 9.74
CA ASP A 188 -1.88 3.97 8.91
C ASP A 188 -2.95 4.97 9.41
N THR A 189 -3.92 5.27 8.56
CA THR A 189 -4.95 6.26 8.89
C THR A 189 -6.28 5.60 9.32
N TYR A 190 -6.36 4.24 9.25
CA TYR A 190 -7.56 3.45 9.60
C TYR A 190 -7.70 3.13 11.07
#